data_88184f269bd53bbf26e842b9466c7aa8
#
_entry.id   88184f269bd53bbf26e842b9466c7aa8
#
_cell.length_a   1.000
_cell.length_b   1.000
_cell.length_c   1.000
_cell.angle_alpha   90.00
_cell.angle_beta   90.00
_cell.angle_gamma   90.00
#
_symmetry.space_group_name_H-M   'P 1'
#
loop_
_entity.id
_entity.type
_entity.pdbx_description
1 polymer ?
#
loop_
_entity_poly.entity_id
_entity_poly.type
_entity_poly.pdbx_seq_one_letter_code
_entity_poly.pdbx_strand_id
1 'polypeptide(L)'
;MSLVAVLAMVVGGVPARAEITTTSSPRASTFANPVLWQDFADIDIIRVDDAYYYSASTMHYSPGAPILRSYDLVNWEFAGHSVPKLDFGAKYDMSGGRAYVNGIWASFLNYRKSNRTFYWGGCVDFAKTHIYTATAVDGQWSKLSTIDKCYYDAGMLVDDNDTLYVAYGNTSISVAQLSADGKSEVRSQQVFQTPSNIGTLEGARFYKRNGSYYIWLTKPANGQYVLKASSPFGPYTVQQVLLNMPTPISGGGVPHQGGLVQTQNGDWYYLAFVDAFPGGRVPVLAPITWTSDGWPRITTVNGGWGANYPMPTLPAPPRQVKPMIGTDTFAGTTLGPQWEWNHNPDTSKYSVNDGLRLSTATVTNDLYSARNTLTHRIQGPTSTGTVALDLSAMRDGDRTGLAMLRDQSAWIGVKRDNGRYRVVMVNGLTMDSGWRTTGTGVEVASANLSGTRIWLRANADIRPGSGRQARFSYSTDGVNFTSLGTGFTLTNAWQFFMGYRFGVFNHATQALGGSVAVQRFDLTTP
;
A
#
# COMPACT_ATOMS: atom_id res chain seq x y z
N MET A 1 14.39 10.53 -91.48
CA MET A 1 14.07 11.32 -90.31
C MET A 1 13.65 10.36 -89.16
N SER A 2 14.60 9.99 -88.32
CA SER A 2 14.35 9.04 -87.22
C SER A 2 14.35 9.82 -85.94
N LEU A 3 13.25 9.74 -85.20
CA LEU A 3 13.14 10.29 -83.86
C LEU A 3 13.74 9.29 -82.83
N VAL A 4 14.71 9.74 -82.09
CA VAL A 4 15.27 9.00 -80.96
C VAL A 4 14.51 9.47 -79.71
N ALA A 5 13.83 8.54 -79.04
CA ALA A 5 13.21 8.78 -77.76
C ALA A 5 14.20 8.46 -76.59
N VAL A 6 14.53 9.43 -75.78
CA VAL A 6 15.35 9.26 -74.58
C VAL A 6 14.45 8.89 -73.42
N LEU A 7 14.67 7.71 -72.81
CA LEU A 7 14.00 7.21 -71.66
C LEU A 7 14.79 7.64 -70.39
N ALA A 8 14.25 8.53 -69.57
CA ALA A 8 14.84 8.92 -68.31
C ALA A 8 14.42 7.90 -67.23
N MET A 9 15.38 7.16 -66.67
CA MET A 9 15.17 6.36 -65.44
C MET A 9 15.19 7.24 -64.25
N VAL A 10 14.06 7.28 -63.51
CA VAL A 10 13.98 7.86 -62.16
C VAL A 10 14.39 6.78 -61.16
N VAL A 11 15.54 6.94 -60.54
CA VAL A 11 15.99 6.09 -59.41
C VAL A 11 15.30 6.60 -58.15
N GLY A 12 14.28 5.89 -57.71
CA GLY A 12 13.62 6.15 -56.42
C GLY A 12 14.53 5.74 -55.26
N GLY A 13 15.05 6.72 -54.52
CA GLY A 13 15.77 6.48 -53.28
C GLY A 13 14.79 6.01 -52.18
N VAL A 14 15.05 4.84 -51.62
CA VAL A 14 14.36 4.33 -50.42
C VAL A 14 14.83 5.17 -49.24
N PRO A 15 13.93 5.78 -48.43
CA PRO A 15 14.35 6.50 -47.24
C PRO A 15 14.95 5.54 -46.21
N ALA A 16 16.15 5.81 -45.75
CA ALA A 16 16.80 5.10 -44.68
C ALA A 16 15.95 5.21 -43.41
N ARG A 17 15.53 4.07 -42.88
CA ARG A 17 14.85 3.96 -41.61
C ARG A 17 15.85 4.34 -40.52
N ALA A 18 15.63 5.46 -39.84
CA ALA A 18 16.41 5.82 -38.64
C ALA A 18 16.23 4.74 -37.58
N GLU A 19 17.29 4.02 -37.27
CA GLU A 19 17.34 3.17 -36.07
C GLU A 19 17.29 4.09 -34.87
N ILE A 20 16.18 4.00 -34.14
CA ILE A 20 16.09 4.61 -32.79
C ILE A 20 16.96 3.76 -31.86
N THR A 21 18.22 4.15 -31.72
CA THR A 21 19.07 3.63 -30.63
C THR A 21 18.48 4.14 -29.33
N THR A 22 17.71 3.30 -28.64
CA THR A 22 17.34 3.51 -27.24
C THR A 22 18.61 3.38 -26.42
N THR A 23 19.26 4.50 -26.12
CA THR A 23 20.31 4.55 -25.11
C THR A 23 19.64 4.29 -23.76
N SER A 24 19.77 3.06 -23.26
CA SER A 24 19.42 2.73 -21.88
C SER A 24 20.28 3.61 -20.98
N SER A 25 19.65 4.45 -20.16
CA SER A 25 20.36 5.17 -19.09
C SER A 25 21.16 4.16 -18.26
N PRO A 26 22.40 4.47 -17.88
CA PRO A 26 23.19 3.55 -17.06
C PRO A 26 22.40 3.25 -15.78
N ARG A 27 22.25 1.95 -15.46
CA ARG A 27 21.58 1.51 -14.22
C ARG A 27 22.35 2.09 -13.04
N ALA A 28 21.64 2.66 -12.05
CA ALA A 28 22.27 3.17 -10.83
C ALA A 28 23.10 2.07 -10.16
N SER A 29 24.29 2.41 -9.67
CA SER A 29 25.18 1.45 -9.00
C SER A 29 24.74 1.12 -7.58
N THR A 30 23.95 2.00 -6.96
CA THR A 30 23.43 1.88 -5.59
C THR A 30 21.95 2.23 -5.54
N PHE A 31 21.25 1.72 -4.52
CA PHE A 31 19.93 2.19 -4.14
C PHE A 31 19.95 2.86 -2.79
N ALA A 32 18.99 3.74 -2.55
CA ALA A 32 18.77 4.42 -1.27
C ALA A 32 17.58 3.83 -0.50
N ASN A 33 17.68 3.82 0.82
CA ASN A 33 16.57 3.53 1.71
C ASN A 33 15.87 4.84 2.17
N PRO A 34 14.52 4.83 2.33
CA PRO A 34 13.61 3.70 2.05
C PRO A 34 13.50 3.44 0.53
N VAL A 35 13.39 2.17 0.15
CA VAL A 35 13.19 1.80 -1.26
C VAL A 35 11.81 2.18 -1.76
N LEU A 36 10.88 2.43 -0.84
CA LEU A 36 9.51 2.83 -1.14
C LEU A 36 9.03 3.81 -0.07
N TRP A 37 8.92 5.10 -0.43
CA TRP A 37 8.48 6.15 0.50
C TRP A 37 6.95 6.26 0.58
N GLN A 38 6.26 5.15 0.81
CA GLN A 38 4.82 5.08 1.03
C GLN A 38 4.50 4.10 2.16
N ASP A 39 3.31 4.23 2.76
CA ASP A 39 2.85 3.37 3.86
C ASP A 39 2.46 1.98 3.36
N PHE A 40 3.39 1.03 3.48
CA PHE A 40 3.19 -0.38 3.18
C PHE A 40 3.83 -1.25 4.26
N ALA A 41 3.05 -1.63 5.25
CA ALA A 41 3.51 -2.38 6.42
C ALA A 41 3.21 -3.88 6.33
N ASP A 42 3.74 -4.60 7.33
CA ASP A 42 3.44 -6.02 7.57
C ASP A 42 3.74 -6.90 6.34
N ILE A 43 4.85 -6.62 5.73
CA ILE A 43 5.30 -7.12 4.43
C ILE A 43 5.36 -8.65 4.40
N ASP A 44 4.77 -9.24 3.36
CA ASP A 44 5.18 -10.55 2.86
C ASP A 44 5.66 -10.43 1.43
N ILE A 45 6.84 -10.98 1.15
CA ILE A 45 7.50 -10.87 -0.16
C ILE A 45 7.86 -12.23 -0.70
N ILE A 46 7.55 -12.46 -1.97
CA ILE A 46 7.88 -13.68 -2.70
C ILE A 46 8.49 -13.36 -4.05
N ARG A 47 9.25 -14.31 -4.60
CA ARG A 47 9.69 -14.29 -5.99
C ARG A 47 8.99 -15.39 -6.79
N VAL A 48 8.46 -15.02 -7.94
CA VAL A 48 7.93 -15.96 -8.94
C VAL A 48 8.61 -15.63 -10.26
N ASP A 49 9.39 -16.55 -10.76
CA ASP A 49 10.22 -16.39 -11.96
C ASP A 49 11.13 -15.15 -11.84
N ASP A 50 10.95 -14.16 -12.72
CA ASP A 50 11.75 -12.93 -12.76
C ASP A 50 11.14 -11.76 -11.97
N ALA A 51 9.99 -11.95 -11.34
CA ALA A 51 9.28 -10.91 -10.62
C ALA A 51 9.25 -11.15 -9.12
N TYR A 52 9.31 -10.05 -8.38
CA TYR A 52 9.10 -10.01 -6.93
C TYR A 52 7.72 -9.42 -6.66
N TYR A 53 6.98 -10.07 -5.78
CA TYR A 53 5.65 -9.65 -5.37
C TYR A 53 5.63 -9.39 -3.87
N TYR A 54 5.00 -8.30 -3.50
CA TYR A 54 4.98 -7.77 -2.15
C TYR A 54 3.52 -7.53 -1.76
N SER A 55 3.09 -8.05 -0.62
CA SER A 55 1.78 -7.80 -0.05
C SER A 55 1.90 -7.02 1.25
N ALA A 56 0.92 -6.15 1.53
CA ALA A 56 0.89 -5.31 2.73
C ALA A 56 -0.48 -5.31 3.40
N SER A 57 -0.51 -4.90 4.68
CA SER A 57 -1.75 -4.64 5.42
C SER A 57 -2.43 -3.36 4.94
N THR A 58 -3.74 -3.31 5.05
CA THR A 58 -4.57 -2.15 4.68
C THR A 58 -5.68 -1.86 5.67
N MET A 59 -5.83 -2.68 6.69
CA MET A 59 -6.92 -2.60 7.67
C MET A 59 -8.29 -2.51 6.98
N HIS A 60 -9.00 -1.40 7.16
CA HIS A 60 -10.35 -1.14 6.65
C HIS A 60 -10.42 -0.59 5.23
N TYR A 61 -9.28 -0.31 4.58
CA TYR A 61 -9.29 0.18 3.20
C TYR A 61 -9.61 -0.93 2.20
N SER A 62 -10.42 -0.61 1.19
CA SER A 62 -10.95 -1.55 0.19
C SER A 62 -10.70 -1.04 -1.25
N PRO A 63 -10.26 -1.89 -2.19
CA PRO A 63 -9.88 -3.30 -2.01
C PRO A 63 -8.72 -3.44 -1.04
N GLY A 64 -8.60 -4.61 -0.40
CA GLY A 64 -7.59 -4.85 0.64
C GLY A 64 -6.40 -5.65 0.16
N ALA A 65 -5.32 -5.64 0.96
CA ALA A 65 -4.08 -6.35 0.71
C ALA A 65 -3.50 -6.06 -0.69
N PRO A 66 -2.97 -4.84 -0.92
CA PRO A 66 -2.36 -4.48 -2.18
C PRO A 66 -1.17 -5.38 -2.48
N ILE A 67 -0.98 -5.65 -3.76
CA ILE A 67 0.19 -6.34 -4.27
C ILE A 67 0.99 -5.35 -5.11
N LEU A 68 2.26 -5.22 -4.75
CA LEU A 68 3.25 -4.51 -5.55
C LEU A 68 4.09 -5.53 -6.34
N ARG A 69 4.63 -5.10 -7.47
CA ARG A 69 5.54 -5.89 -8.30
C ARG A 69 6.82 -5.12 -8.54
N SER A 70 7.94 -5.83 -8.49
CA SER A 70 9.26 -5.34 -8.85
C SER A 70 10.01 -6.38 -9.66
N TYR A 71 11.00 -5.93 -10.45
CA TYR A 71 11.95 -6.81 -11.13
C TYR A 71 13.39 -6.63 -10.59
N ASP A 72 13.58 -5.73 -9.61
CA ASP A 72 14.90 -5.40 -9.07
C ASP A 72 14.94 -5.17 -7.55
N LEU A 73 13.81 -5.39 -6.84
CA LEU A 73 13.62 -5.16 -5.41
C LEU A 73 13.63 -3.68 -4.96
N VAL A 74 13.94 -2.77 -5.86
CA VAL A 74 14.12 -1.33 -5.56
C VAL A 74 13.01 -0.49 -6.19
N ASN A 75 12.70 -0.76 -7.45
CA ASN A 75 11.65 -0.06 -8.19
C ASN A 75 10.37 -0.90 -8.19
N TRP A 76 9.28 -0.31 -7.71
CA TRP A 76 8.00 -0.99 -7.48
C TRP A 76 6.87 -0.34 -8.27
N GLU A 77 5.86 -1.13 -8.62
CA GLU A 77 4.60 -0.67 -9.20
C GLU A 77 3.43 -1.33 -8.48
N PHE A 78 2.27 -0.68 -8.48
CA PHE A 78 1.02 -1.32 -8.08
C PHE A 78 0.64 -2.41 -9.09
N ALA A 79 0.34 -3.61 -8.61
CA ALA A 79 -0.05 -4.74 -9.47
C ALA A 79 -1.50 -5.17 -9.26
N GLY A 80 -2.03 -5.14 -8.04
CA GLY A 80 -3.39 -5.56 -7.76
C GLY A 80 -3.71 -5.57 -6.27
N HIS A 81 -4.79 -6.27 -5.91
CA HIS A 81 -5.23 -6.49 -4.53
C HIS A 81 -5.71 -7.92 -4.35
N SER A 82 -5.27 -8.59 -3.29
CA SER A 82 -5.67 -9.98 -3.02
C SER A 82 -7.10 -10.11 -2.49
N VAL A 83 -7.65 -9.04 -1.89
CA VAL A 83 -8.99 -9.01 -1.32
C VAL A 83 -9.83 -7.95 -2.03
N PRO A 84 -10.60 -8.36 -3.06
CA PRO A 84 -11.34 -7.41 -3.90
C PRO A 84 -12.39 -6.58 -3.15
N LYS A 85 -12.96 -7.16 -2.10
CA LYS A 85 -13.94 -6.54 -1.22
C LYS A 85 -13.76 -7.07 0.20
N LEU A 86 -13.88 -6.21 1.20
CA LEU A 86 -13.85 -6.60 2.62
C LEU A 86 -15.20 -7.21 3.02
N ASP A 87 -15.43 -8.46 2.64
CA ASP A 87 -16.65 -9.22 2.92
C ASP A 87 -16.56 -9.87 4.31
N PHE A 88 -16.44 -9.04 5.35
CA PHE A 88 -16.18 -9.47 6.73
C PHE A 88 -17.25 -8.96 7.72
N GLY A 89 -18.35 -8.39 7.21
CA GLY A 89 -19.46 -7.90 8.01
C GLY A 89 -19.86 -6.46 7.71
N ALA A 90 -21.03 -6.06 8.19
CA ALA A 90 -21.69 -4.80 7.84
C ALA A 90 -20.87 -3.54 8.18
N LYS A 91 -20.04 -3.58 9.24
CA LYS A 91 -19.18 -2.44 9.62
C LYS A 91 -18.19 -2.04 8.50
N TYR A 92 -17.81 -2.99 7.63
CA TYR A 92 -16.93 -2.73 6.47
C TYR A 92 -17.65 -1.99 5.34
N ASP A 93 -18.98 -2.04 5.32
CA ASP A 93 -19.84 -1.24 4.45
C ASP A 93 -20.32 0.07 5.12
N MET A 94 -19.77 0.43 6.28
CA MET A 94 -20.25 1.53 7.14
C MET A 94 -21.75 1.41 7.49
N SER A 95 -22.25 0.19 7.63
CA SER A 95 -23.62 -0.10 8.02
C SER A 95 -23.63 -0.66 9.45
N GLY A 96 -24.36 0.02 10.35
CA GLY A 96 -24.41 -0.36 11.76
C GLY A 96 -23.10 -0.20 12.52
N GLY A 97 -22.13 0.55 11.97
CA GLY A 97 -20.83 0.78 12.56
C GLY A 97 -19.76 1.10 11.52
N ARG A 98 -18.50 1.22 11.96
CA ARG A 98 -17.33 1.49 11.13
C ARG A 98 -16.20 0.55 11.51
N ALA A 99 -15.37 0.20 10.54
CA ALA A 99 -14.28 -0.77 10.72
C ALA A 99 -12.89 -0.15 10.83
N TYR A 100 -12.78 1.12 11.25
CA TYR A 100 -11.46 1.77 11.37
C TYR A 100 -10.49 0.88 12.15
N VAL A 101 -9.27 0.71 11.59
CA VAL A 101 -8.19 -0.10 12.15
C VAL A 101 -8.53 -1.60 12.33
N ASN A 102 -9.67 -2.07 11.82
CA ASN A 102 -10.02 -3.48 11.71
C ASN A 102 -9.77 -4.00 10.28
N GLY A 103 -9.83 -5.29 10.06
CA GLY A 103 -9.74 -5.91 8.73
C GLY A 103 -8.39 -6.55 8.44
N ILE A 104 -7.68 -6.06 7.43
CA ILE A 104 -6.48 -6.68 6.87
C ILE A 104 -5.23 -6.22 7.63
N TRP A 105 -4.77 -7.03 8.57
CA TRP A 105 -3.49 -6.89 9.28
C TRP A 105 -2.39 -7.71 8.61
N ALA A 106 -1.31 -8.03 9.32
CA ALA A 106 -0.23 -8.87 8.80
C ALA A 106 -0.78 -10.19 8.27
N SER A 107 -0.47 -10.51 7.02
CA SER A 107 -1.04 -11.60 6.24
C SER A 107 0.04 -12.23 5.39
N PHE A 108 -0.20 -13.42 4.88
CA PHE A 108 0.74 -14.07 3.98
C PHE A 108 0.38 -13.91 2.51
N LEU A 109 1.40 -13.90 1.67
CA LEU A 109 1.31 -14.10 0.22
C LEU A 109 2.26 -15.22 -0.18
N ASN A 110 1.80 -16.21 -0.93
CA ASN A 110 2.68 -17.25 -1.48
C ASN A 110 2.21 -17.71 -2.86
N TYR A 111 3.08 -18.43 -3.56
CA TYR A 111 2.80 -18.98 -4.87
C TYR A 111 3.07 -20.50 -4.87
N ARG A 112 2.06 -21.28 -5.23
CA ARG A 112 2.15 -22.72 -5.36
C ARG A 112 2.45 -23.08 -6.81
N LYS A 113 3.66 -23.61 -7.06
CA LYS A 113 4.13 -23.93 -8.42
C LYS A 113 3.34 -25.06 -9.07
N SER A 114 2.92 -26.06 -8.28
CA SER A 114 2.25 -27.26 -8.79
C SER A 114 0.92 -26.95 -9.50
N ASN A 115 0.20 -25.96 -9.03
CA ASN A 115 -1.08 -25.51 -9.61
C ASN A 115 -1.05 -24.09 -10.18
N ARG A 116 0.15 -23.43 -10.18
CA ARG A 116 0.37 -22.08 -10.71
C ARG A 116 -0.57 -21.03 -10.11
N THR A 117 -0.79 -21.09 -8.80
CA THR A 117 -1.76 -20.27 -8.09
C THR A 117 -1.11 -19.47 -6.98
N PHE A 118 -1.45 -18.19 -6.91
CA PHE A 118 -1.15 -17.32 -5.77
C PHE A 118 -2.16 -17.56 -4.65
N TYR A 119 -1.68 -17.57 -3.42
CA TYR A 119 -2.45 -17.68 -2.19
C TYR A 119 -2.19 -16.47 -1.33
N TRP A 120 -3.23 -15.80 -0.92
CA TRP A 120 -3.20 -14.82 0.15
C TRP A 120 -4.06 -15.34 1.30
N GLY A 121 -3.61 -15.11 2.55
CA GLY A 121 -4.41 -15.45 3.72
C GLY A 121 -4.12 -14.57 4.90
N GLY A 122 -5.18 -14.17 5.61
CA GLY A 122 -5.09 -13.30 6.78
C GLY A 122 -6.21 -13.54 7.78
N CYS A 123 -5.86 -13.38 9.06
CA CYS A 123 -6.83 -13.37 10.14
C CYS A 123 -7.55 -12.01 10.17
N VAL A 124 -8.87 -12.03 10.21
CA VAL A 124 -9.71 -10.85 10.28
C VAL A 124 -10.44 -10.81 11.62
N ASP A 125 -10.47 -9.64 12.22
CA ASP A 125 -11.15 -9.38 13.51
C ASP A 125 -10.71 -10.34 14.64
N PHE A 126 -9.46 -10.85 14.58
CA PHE A 126 -8.90 -11.83 15.54
C PHE A 126 -9.73 -13.12 15.69
N ALA A 127 -10.54 -13.45 14.69
CA ALA A 127 -11.49 -14.56 14.75
C ALA A 127 -11.17 -15.66 13.73
N LYS A 128 -11.21 -15.34 12.45
CA LYS A 128 -11.13 -16.32 11.35
C LYS A 128 -10.07 -15.93 10.33
N THR A 129 -9.45 -16.94 9.72
CA THR A 129 -8.53 -16.76 8.61
C THR A 129 -9.28 -16.94 7.29
N HIS A 130 -9.20 -15.93 6.43
CA HIS A 130 -9.75 -15.96 5.08
C HIS A 130 -8.63 -16.20 4.09
N ILE A 131 -8.83 -17.14 3.17
CA ILE A 131 -7.86 -17.47 2.12
C ILE A 131 -8.46 -17.10 0.76
N TYR A 132 -7.69 -16.34 -0.03
CA TYR A 132 -8.02 -15.93 -1.39
C TYR A 132 -6.97 -16.46 -2.35
N THR A 133 -7.37 -16.75 -3.59
CA THR A 133 -6.48 -17.26 -4.63
C THR A 133 -6.72 -16.58 -5.97
N ALA A 134 -5.66 -16.54 -6.78
CA ALA A 134 -5.71 -16.11 -8.16
C ALA A 134 -4.59 -16.79 -8.97
N THR A 135 -4.75 -16.88 -10.28
CA THR A 135 -3.72 -17.39 -11.19
C THR A 135 -2.74 -16.29 -11.65
N ALA A 136 -3.10 -15.03 -11.45
CA ALA A 136 -2.26 -13.86 -11.70
C ALA A 136 -2.53 -12.79 -10.65
N VAL A 137 -1.51 -12.01 -10.27
CA VAL A 137 -1.64 -10.98 -9.21
C VAL A 137 -2.54 -9.82 -9.62
N ASP A 138 -2.57 -9.50 -10.90
CA ASP A 138 -3.44 -8.50 -11.55
C ASP A 138 -4.73 -9.10 -12.12
N GLY A 139 -4.96 -10.39 -11.85
CA GLY A 139 -6.15 -11.13 -12.24
C GLY A 139 -7.28 -11.03 -11.22
N GLN A 140 -8.29 -11.86 -11.42
CA GLN A 140 -9.43 -11.96 -10.52
C GLN A 140 -9.09 -12.84 -9.31
N TRP A 141 -9.07 -12.24 -8.14
CA TRP A 141 -8.95 -12.93 -6.87
C TRP A 141 -10.33 -13.40 -6.37
N SER A 142 -10.39 -14.60 -5.84
CA SER A 142 -11.60 -15.16 -5.26
C SER A 142 -11.32 -15.85 -3.92
N LYS A 143 -12.30 -15.80 -3.03
CA LYS A 143 -12.20 -16.48 -1.73
C LYS A 143 -12.19 -17.99 -1.96
N LEU A 144 -11.11 -18.64 -1.52
CA LEU A 144 -10.97 -20.10 -1.56
C LEU A 144 -11.67 -20.74 -0.37
N SER A 145 -11.43 -20.20 0.84
CA SER A 145 -11.95 -20.77 2.08
C SER A 145 -11.96 -19.75 3.21
N THR A 146 -12.65 -20.12 4.28
CA THR A 146 -12.58 -19.50 5.59
C THR A 146 -12.26 -20.59 6.61
N ILE A 147 -11.16 -20.45 7.33
CA ILE A 147 -10.76 -21.37 8.41
C ILE A 147 -11.25 -20.74 9.72
N ASP A 148 -11.97 -21.52 10.51
CA ASP A 148 -12.58 -21.09 11.79
C ASP A 148 -11.52 -21.04 12.92
N LYS A 149 -10.42 -20.34 12.63
CA LYS A 149 -9.28 -20.13 13.50
C LYS A 149 -8.49 -18.92 13.01
N CYS A 150 -8.05 -18.08 13.93
CA CYS A 150 -7.16 -16.98 13.61
C CYS A 150 -5.70 -17.48 13.48
N TYR A 151 -5.15 -17.47 12.29
CA TYR A 151 -3.71 -17.54 12.10
C TYR A 151 -3.13 -16.13 12.23
N TYR A 152 -2.87 -15.75 13.47
CA TYR A 152 -2.39 -14.42 13.84
C TYR A 152 -1.02 -14.14 13.21
N ASP A 153 -0.89 -13.03 12.48
CA ASP A 153 0.35 -12.57 11.84
C ASP A 153 1.08 -13.67 11.05
N ALA A 154 0.34 -14.37 10.21
CA ALA A 154 0.77 -15.61 9.60
C ALA A 154 1.74 -15.45 8.42
N GLY A 155 2.55 -16.48 8.24
CA GLY A 155 3.38 -16.72 7.05
C GLY A 155 3.17 -18.13 6.50
N MET A 156 3.05 -18.28 5.18
CA MET A 156 2.83 -19.55 4.51
C MET A 156 4.11 -20.08 3.88
N LEU A 157 4.33 -21.40 4.00
CA LEU A 157 5.34 -22.15 3.26
C LEU A 157 4.65 -23.18 2.36
N VAL A 158 5.01 -23.21 1.09
CA VAL A 158 4.78 -24.35 0.20
C VAL A 158 6.07 -25.17 0.20
N ASP A 159 6.04 -26.35 0.81
CA ASP A 159 7.23 -27.20 0.95
C ASP A 159 7.59 -27.90 -0.38
N ASP A 160 8.79 -28.50 -0.45
CA ASP A 160 9.30 -29.17 -1.65
C ASP A 160 8.42 -30.34 -2.10
N ASN A 161 7.70 -30.98 -1.17
CA ASN A 161 6.72 -32.04 -1.43
C ASN A 161 5.29 -31.52 -1.67
N ASP A 162 5.15 -30.21 -1.91
CA ASP A 162 3.88 -29.51 -2.16
C ASP A 162 2.92 -29.44 -0.95
N THR A 163 3.39 -29.76 0.26
CA THR A 163 2.62 -29.60 1.49
C THR A 163 2.56 -28.12 1.88
N LEU A 164 1.36 -27.68 2.29
CA LEU A 164 1.11 -26.29 2.70
C LEU A 164 1.20 -26.18 4.22
N TYR A 165 2.09 -25.33 4.70
CA TYR A 165 2.25 -25.02 6.12
C TYR A 165 2.00 -23.52 6.36
N VAL A 166 1.47 -23.18 7.56
CA VAL A 166 1.29 -21.81 8.01
C VAL A 166 1.88 -21.66 9.40
N ALA A 167 2.89 -20.79 9.55
CA ALA A 167 3.41 -20.38 10.84
C ALA A 167 2.63 -19.16 11.33
N TYR A 168 2.25 -19.12 12.61
CA TYR A 168 1.43 -18.05 13.17
C TYR A 168 1.56 -17.97 14.69
N GLY A 169 1.12 -16.86 15.23
CA GLY A 169 0.98 -16.68 16.68
C GLY A 169 1.69 -15.42 17.20
N ASN A 170 1.49 -15.19 18.47
CA ASN A 170 2.11 -14.13 19.26
C ASN A 170 2.64 -14.74 20.54
N THR A 171 3.94 -14.61 20.80
CA THR A 171 4.64 -15.19 21.96
C THR A 171 4.63 -16.74 21.96
N SER A 172 3.49 -17.36 21.77
CA SER A 172 3.35 -18.79 21.46
C SER A 172 3.22 -18.96 19.95
N ILE A 173 4.23 -19.55 19.33
CA ILE A 173 4.28 -19.74 17.88
C ILE A 173 3.85 -21.17 17.54
N SER A 174 2.93 -21.27 16.59
CA SER A 174 2.39 -22.54 16.10
C SER A 174 2.62 -22.71 14.61
N VAL A 175 2.61 -23.95 14.16
CA VAL A 175 2.57 -24.32 12.74
C VAL A 175 1.33 -25.15 12.48
N ALA A 176 0.56 -24.75 11.48
CA ALA A 176 -0.54 -25.52 10.92
C ALA A 176 -0.11 -26.17 9.61
N GLN A 177 -0.59 -27.38 9.35
CA GLN A 177 -0.58 -28.02 8.05
C GLN A 177 -1.98 -27.93 7.45
N LEU A 178 -2.08 -27.41 6.23
CA LEU A 178 -3.34 -27.33 5.51
C LEU A 178 -3.58 -28.59 4.68
N SER A 179 -4.84 -28.82 4.33
CA SER A 179 -5.24 -29.82 3.35
C SER A 179 -4.60 -29.55 1.98
N ALA A 180 -4.49 -30.57 1.15
CA ALA A 180 -3.85 -30.47 -0.16
C ALA A 180 -4.53 -29.44 -1.09
N ASP A 181 -5.83 -29.17 -0.90
CA ASP A 181 -6.56 -28.13 -1.61
C ASP A 181 -6.49 -26.74 -0.94
N GLY A 182 -5.80 -26.62 0.20
CA GLY A 182 -5.61 -25.37 0.93
C GLY A 182 -6.84 -24.85 1.67
N LYS A 183 -7.93 -25.64 1.79
CA LYS A 183 -9.20 -25.16 2.29
C LYS A 183 -9.43 -25.35 3.78
N SER A 184 -8.69 -26.28 4.41
CA SER A 184 -8.90 -26.63 5.81
C SER A 184 -7.57 -26.93 6.52
N GLU A 185 -7.60 -26.86 7.85
CA GLU A 185 -6.49 -27.31 8.70
C GLU A 185 -6.55 -28.83 8.86
N VAL A 186 -5.44 -29.52 8.60
CA VAL A 186 -5.28 -30.95 8.87
C VAL A 186 -4.83 -31.18 10.32
N ARG A 187 -3.86 -30.38 10.74
CA ARG A 187 -3.36 -30.37 12.13
C ARG A 187 -2.64 -29.07 12.42
N SER A 188 -2.52 -28.73 13.69
CA SER A 188 -1.63 -27.67 14.15
C SER A 188 -0.96 -28.06 15.46
N GLN A 189 0.20 -27.44 15.71
CA GLN A 189 1.00 -27.69 16.90
C GLN A 189 1.71 -26.41 17.30
N GLN A 190 1.74 -26.12 18.61
CA GLN A 190 2.68 -25.13 19.14
C GLN A 190 4.10 -25.65 18.99
N VAL A 191 4.97 -24.90 18.32
CA VAL A 191 6.34 -25.30 18.02
C VAL A 191 7.39 -24.52 18.81
N PHE A 192 7.00 -23.37 19.36
CA PHE A 192 7.90 -22.53 20.13
C PHE A 192 7.13 -21.69 21.15
N GLN A 193 7.72 -21.52 22.34
CA GLN A 193 7.29 -20.56 23.34
C GLN A 193 8.41 -19.55 23.54
N THR A 194 8.11 -18.27 23.29
CA THR A 194 9.10 -17.22 23.47
C THR A 194 9.53 -17.10 24.92
N PRO A 195 10.83 -17.14 25.23
CA PRO A 195 11.34 -16.91 26.56
C PRO A 195 10.98 -15.50 27.09
N SER A 196 10.69 -15.39 28.37
CA SER A 196 10.25 -14.13 28.99
C SER A 196 11.26 -12.98 28.85
N ASN A 197 12.55 -13.29 28.80
CA ASN A 197 13.61 -12.29 28.60
C ASN A 197 13.65 -11.72 27.16
N ILE A 198 13.05 -12.39 26.19
CA ILE A 198 12.87 -11.86 24.82
C ILE A 198 11.59 -11.01 24.75
N GLY A 199 10.51 -11.47 25.39
CA GLY A 199 9.20 -10.83 25.38
C GLY A 199 8.33 -11.30 24.20
N THR A 200 7.57 -10.38 23.58
CA THR A 200 6.69 -10.70 22.46
C THR A 200 7.47 -10.95 21.19
N LEU A 201 7.20 -12.07 20.49
CA LEU A 201 7.58 -12.33 19.11
C LEU A 201 6.33 -12.65 18.30
N GLU A 202 6.19 -12.02 17.13
CA GLU A 202 5.05 -12.16 16.23
C GLU A 202 5.47 -11.92 14.76
N GLY A 203 4.53 -11.73 13.83
CA GLY A 203 4.85 -11.41 12.43
C GLY A 203 5.51 -12.55 11.68
N ALA A 204 5.07 -13.79 11.92
CA ALA A 204 5.69 -14.98 11.38
C ALA A 204 5.78 -14.94 9.85
N ARG A 205 6.98 -15.30 9.31
CA ARG A 205 7.18 -15.65 7.91
C ARG A 205 7.89 -16.99 7.87
N PHE A 206 7.48 -17.88 6.97
CA PHE A 206 7.91 -19.28 7.02
C PHE A 206 8.70 -19.64 5.76
N TYR A 207 9.94 -20.12 5.96
CA TYR A 207 10.86 -20.42 4.87
C TYR A 207 11.49 -21.79 5.03
N LYS A 208 11.96 -22.36 3.91
CA LYS A 208 12.84 -23.51 3.87
C LYS A 208 14.11 -23.17 3.07
N ARG A 209 15.28 -23.54 3.61
CA ARG A 209 16.56 -23.34 2.97
C ARG A 209 17.50 -24.47 3.35
N ASN A 210 18.10 -25.14 2.34
CA ASN A 210 19.07 -26.21 2.54
C ASN A 210 18.60 -27.29 3.55
N GLY A 211 17.33 -27.70 3.45
CA GLY A 211 16.73 -28.74 4.32
C GLY A 211 16.34 -28.25 5.72
N SER A 212 16.65 -27.00 6.10
CA SER A 212 16.23 -26.40 7.37
C SER A 212 14.99 -25.50 7.18
N TYR A 213 14.15 -25.47 8.20
CA TYR A 213 12.95 -24.64 8.29
C TYR A 213 13.22 -23.44 9.16
N TYR A 214 12.74 -22.27 8.73
CA TYR A 214 12.96 -20.99 9.41
C TYR A 214 11.65 -20.28 9.61
N ILE A 215 11.39 -19.80 10.84
CA ILE A 215 10.29 -18.89 11.12
C ILE A 215 10.89 -17.53 11.50
N TRP A 216 10.62 -16.52 10.69
CA TRP A 216 11.09 -15.14 10.83
C TRP A 216 10.09 -14.38 11.68
N LEU A 217 10.54 -13.76 12.79
CA LEU A 217 9.66 -13.18 13.81
C LEU A 217 10.12 -11.80 14.22
N THR A 218 9.19 -10.87 14.32
CA THR A 218 9.47 -9.54 14.85
C THR A 218 9.32 -9.49 16.36
N LYS A 219 10.23 -8.75 17.02
CA LYS A 219 9.97 -8.14 18.31
C LYS A 219 9.41 -6.75 18.02
N PRO A 220 8.11 -6.49 18.19
CA PRO A 220 7.45 -5.28 17.69
C PRO A 220 8.21 -4.00 18.01
N ALA A 221 8.42 -3.16 17.01
CA ALA A 221 9.13 -1.88 17.03
C ALA A 221 10.61 -1.92 17.45
N ASN A 222 11.17 -3.10 17.81
CA ASN A 222 12.52 -3.17 18.39
C ASN A 222 13.49 -4.09 17.67
N GLY A 223 13.01 -5.13 16.99
CA GLY A 223 13.95 -6.09 16.44
C GLY A 223 13.35 -7.23 15.66
N GLN A 224 14.24 -8.14 15.30
CA GLN A 224 13.95 -9.33 14.50
C GLN A 224 14.69 -10.54 15.05
N TYR A 225 13.98 -11.66 15.13
CA TYR A 225 14.46 -12.96 15.55
C TYR A 225 14.15 -13.99 14.47
N VAL A 226 14.83 -15.12 14.53
CA VAL A 226 14.59 -16.25 13.65
C VAL A 226 14.62 -17.56 14.44
N LEU A 227 13.65 -18.41 14.15
CA LEU A 227 13.65 -19.79 14.62
C LEU A 227 14.19 -20.70 13.52
N LYS A 228 14.94 -21.74 13.89
CA LYS A 228 15.49 -22.73 12.96
C LYS A 228 15.24 -24.15 13.48
N ALA A 229 14.83 -25.07 12.59
CA ALA A 229 14.61 -26.48 12.86
C ALA A 229 14.92 -27.34 11.63
N SER A 230 15.02 -28.66 11.82
CA SER A 230 15.13 -29.64 10.74
C SER A 230 13.78 -30.19 10.26
N SER A 231 12.69 -29.81 10.92
CA SER A 231 11.32 -30.22 10.62
C SER A 231 10.37 -29.04 10.73
N PRO A 232 9.27 -28.98 9.95
CA PRO A 232 8.31 -27.89 10.04
C PRO A 232 7.65 -27.80 11.43
N PHE A 233 7.60 -28.88 12.18
CA PHE A 233 7.06 -28.93 13.53
C PHE A 233 8.12 -28.90 14.63
N GLY A 234 9.35 -28.53 14.29
CA GLY A 234 10.45 -28.38 15.26
C GLY A 234 11.17 -29.67 15.62
N PRO A 235 11.89 -29.66 16.76
CA PRO A 235 12.05 -28.56 17.70
C PRO A 235 12.84 -27.38 17.11
N TYR A 236 12.45 -26.17 17.47
CA TYR A 236 13.08 -24.92 17.00
C TYR A 236 14.06 -24.36 18.03
N THR A 237 15.16 -23.82 17.54
CA THR A 237 16.07 -22.95 18.28
C THR A 237 15.90 -21.52 17.82
N VAL A 238 16.12 -20.54 18.71
CA VAL A 238 15.94 -19.12 18.44
C VAL A 238 17.27 -18.40 18.37
N GLN A 239 17.40 -17.44 17.43
CA GLN A 239 18.52 -16.52 17.36
C GLN A 239 18.02 -15.09 17.08
N GLN A 240 18.65 -14.11 17.73
CA GLN A 240 18.47 -12.70 17.43
C GLN A 240 19.15 -12.35 16.10
N VAL A 241 18.45 -11.63 15.23
CA VAL A 241 18.98 -11.11 13.97
C VAL A 241 19.40 -9.64 14.12
N LEU A 242 18.49 -8.82 14.69
CA LEU A 242 18.77 -7.44 15.06
C LEU A 242 17.97 -7.04 16.31
N LEU A 243 18.49 -6.08 17.04
CA LEU A 243 17.80 -5.46 18.17
C LEU A 243 18.26 -3.99 18.27
N ASN A 244 17.30 -3.07 18.35
CA ASN A 244 17.53 -1.63 18.45
C ASN A 244 18.53 -1.09 17.41
N MET A 245 18.51 -1.65 16.21
CA MET A 245 19.42 -1.28 15.12
C MET A 245 19.13 0.15 14.65
N PRO A 246 20.16 1.00 14.48
CA PRO A 246 19.98 2.33 13.91
C PRO A 246 19.28 2.28 12.55
N THR A 247 18.29 3.15 12.39
CA THR A 247 17.42 3.26 11.21
C THR A 247 18.11 4.00 10.07
N PRO A 248 17.81 3.70 8.80
CA PRO A 248 18.27 4.48 7.65
C PRO A 248 17.47 5.78 7.43
N ILE A 249 16.37 5.97 8.16
CA ILE A 249 15.45 7.11 8.01
C ILE A 249 15.58 8.00 9.26
N SER A 250 16.05 9.22 9.10
CA SER A 250 16.16 10.16 10.22
C SER A 250 14.83 10.36 10.94
N GLY A 251 14.79 10.11 12.24
CA GLY A 251 13.60 10.19 13.08
C GLY A 251 12.66 8.98 12.97
N GLY A 252 13.01 7.98 12.16
CA GLY A 252 12.25 6.72 12.06
C GLY A 252 12.56 5.74 13.18
N GLY A 253 11.73 4.72 13.31
CA GLY A 253 11.91 3.62 14.26
C GLY A 253 12.94 2.59 13.80
N VAL A 254 13.10 1.53 14.58
CA VAL A 254 13.97 0.40 14.25
C VAL A 254 13.37 -0.38 13.07
N PRO A 255 14.17 -0.75 12.04
CA PRO A 255 13.68 -1.65 11.00
C PRO A 255 13.29 -3.01 11.60
N HIS A 256 12.08 -3.50 11.31
CA HIS A 256 11.60 -4.78 11.85
C HIS A 256 10.50 -5.38 10.97
N GLN A 257 10.07 -6.61 11.30
CA GLN A 257 9.06 -7.39 10.59
C GLN A 257 9.41 -7.56 9.10
N GLY A 258 8.43 -7.85 8.25
CA GLY A 258 8.65 -8.08 6.83
C GLY A 258 9.21 -9.46 6.53
N GLY A 259 9.84 -9.63 5.38
CA GLY A 259 10.20 -10.93 4.86
C GLY A 259 11.55 -11.00 4.16
N LEU A 260 12.01 -12.23 4.01
CA LEU A 260 13.20 -12.60 3.25
C LEU A 260 12.82 -13.01 1.83
N VAL A 261 13.68 -12.70 0.88
CA VAL A 261 13.53 -13.16 -0.50
C VAL A 261 14.87 -13.53 -1.10
N GLN A 262 14.88 -14.61 -1.87
CA GLN A 262 16.04 -15.04 -2.64
C GLN A 262 15.92 -14.58 -4.09
N THR A 263 16.99 -13.99 -4.61
CA THR A 263 17.10 -13.58 -6.01
C THR A 263 17.36 -14.76 -6.94
N GLN A 264 17.27 -14.52 -8.26
CA GLN A 264 17.60 -15.51 -9.29
C GLN A 264 19.05 -15.99 -9.19
N ASN A 265 19.97 -15.14 -8.72
CA ASN A 265 21.38 -15.44 -8.56
C ASN A 265 21.74 -16.11 -7.22
N GLY A 266 20.73 -16.33 -6.37
CA GLY A 266 20.93 -16.97 -5.06
C GLY A 266 21.22 -16.02 -3.91
N ASP A 267 21.36 -14.71 -4.18
CA ASP A 267 21.53 -13.69 -3.14
C ASP A 267 20.24 -13.53 -2.34
N TRP A 268 20.38 -13.14 -1.08
CA TRP A 268 19.25 -12.95 -0.19
C TRP A 268 19.12 -11.50 0.24
N TYR A 269 17.86 -11.05 0.34
CA TYR A 269 17.51 -9.72 0.81
C TYR A 269 16.43 -9.80 1.88
N TYR A 270 16.47 -8.85 2.79
CA TYR A 270 15.46 -8.62 3.81
C TYR A 270 14.75 -7.30 3.54
N LEU A 271 13.46 -7.36 3.31
CA LEU A 271 12.57 -6.22 3.19
C LEU A 271 11.83 -6.07 4.52
N ALA A 272 12.20 -5.06 5.29
CA ALA A 272 11.57 -4.68 6.56
C ALA A 272 10.80 -3.38 6.38
N PHE A 273 10.11 -2.92 7.42
CA PHE A 273 9.60 -1.56 7.46
C PHE A 273 10.13 -0.79 8.68
N VAL A 274 10.02 0.53 8.58
CA VAL A 274 10.36 1.50 9.62
C VAL A 274 9.11 2.28 9.98
N ASP A 275 8.83 2.42 11.28
CA ASP A 275 7.81 3.35 11.77
C ASP A 275 8.25 4.78 11.48
N ALA A 276 7.59 5.44 10.54
CA ALA A 276 7.94 6.75 10.00
C ALA A 276 6.74 7.73 10.06
N PHE A 277 5.97 7.70 11.17
CA PHE A 277 4.81 8.57 11.33
C PHE A 277 5.18 10.06 11.34
N PRO A 278 4.37 10.90 10.67
CA PRO A 278 3.01 10.70 10.16
C PRO A 278 2.90 9.95 8.82
N GLY A 279 4.01 9.61 8.16
CA GLY A 279 4.02 8.95 6.85
C GLY A 279 3.59 7.49 6.87
N GLY A 280 3.49 6.88 8.07
CA GLY A 280 3.13 5.48 8.23
C GLY A 280 4.34 4.57 8.39
N ARG A 281 4.25 3.34 7.91
CA ARG A 281 5.29 2.32 8.03
C ARG A 281 5.88 2.05 6.65
N VAL A 282 7.12 2.50 6.43
CA VAL A 282 7.76 2.57 5.11
C VAL A 282 8.83 1.49 4.93
N PRO A 283 8.87 0.83 3.75
CA PRO A 283 9.79 -0.28 3.47
C PRO A 283 11.25 0.13 3.30
N VAL A 284 12.13 -0.67 3.90
CA VAL A 284 13.59 -0.59 3.77
C VAL A 284 14.16 -1.95 3.39
N LEU A 285 15.22 -1.96 2.58
CA LEU A 285 15.83 -3.16 2.03
C LEU A 285 17.29 -3.27 2.46
N ALA A 286 17.71 -4.49 2.85
CA ALA A 286 19.12 -4.80 3.12
C ALA A 286 19.53 -6.17 2.58
N PRO A 287 20.78 -6.35 2.14
CA PRO A 287 21.32 -7.66 1.80
C PRO A 287 21.44 -8.54 3.05
N ILE A 288 21.22 -9.84 2.87
CA ILE A 288 21.41 -10.89 3.88
C ILE A 288 22.55 -11.81 3.46
N THR A 289 23.42 -12.12 4.41
CA THR A 289 24.37 -13.22 4.30
C THR A 289 23.98 -14.38 5.23
N TRP A 290 24.56 -15.56 5.01
CA TRP A 290 24.29 -16.73 5.81
C TRP A 290 25.59 -17.26 6.41
N THR A 291 25.57 -17.59 7.70
CA THR A 291 26.70 -18.26 8.35
C THR A 291 26.87 -19.70 7.84
N SER A 292 28.01 -20.32 8.08
CA SER A 292 28.27 -21.71 7.68
C SER A 292 27.31 -22.72 8.31
N ASP A 293 26.83 -22.42 9.52
CA ASP A 293 25.83 -23.21 10.25
C ASP A 293 24.37 -22.76 9.94
N GLY A 294 24.18 -21.87 8.93
CA GLY A 294 22.89 -21.56 8.33
C GLY A 294 22.04 -20.55 9.08
N TRP A 295 22.65 -19.57 9.75
CA TRP A 295 21.91 -18.44 10.32
C TRP A 295 21.99 -17.19 9.45
N PRO A 296 20.89 -16.44 9.29
CA PRO A 296 20.89 -15.21 8.51
C PRO A 296 21.56 -14.05 9.28
N ARG A 297 22.24 -13.20 8.55
CA ARG A 297 22.86 -11.97 9.06
C ARG A 297 22.60 -10.81 8.12
N ILE A 298 22.20 -9.67 8.66
CA ILE A 298 22.00 -8.44 7.90
C ILE A 298 23.36 -7.83 7.58
N THR A 299 23.55 -7.41 6.34
CA THR A 299 24.70 -6.58 5.97
C THR A 299 24.49 -5.18 6.51
N THR A 300 25.30 -4.77 7.48
CA THR A 300 25.21 -3.46 8.13
C THR A 300 26.20 -2.46 7.52
N VAL A 301 25.89 -1.18 7.66
CA VAL A 301 26.78 -0.06 7.33
C VAL A 301 26.98 0.76 8.62
N ASN A 302 28.22 0.88 9.08
CA ASN A 302 28.57 1.56 10.33
C ASN A 302 27.76 1.07 11.55
N GLY A 303 27.49 -0.24 11.61
CA GLY A 303 26.76 -0.86 12.71
C GLY A 303 25.24 -0.69 12.68
N GLY A 304 24.69 -0.05 11.65
CA GLY A 304 23.27 0.17 11.46
C GLY A 304 22.76 -0.37 10.13
N TRP A 305 21.48 -0.17 9.87
CA TRP A 305 20.89 -0.41 8.56
C TRP A 305 21.38 0.68 7.59
N GLY A 306 21.92 0.29 6.44
CA GLY A 306 22.49 1.22 5.48
C GLY A 306 21.46 2.17 4.87
N ALA A 307 21.81 3.46 4.80
CA ALA A 307 21.05 4.42 4.01
C ALA A 307 21.14 4.12 2.50
N ASN A 308 22.24 3.49 2.08
CA ASN A 308 22.46 3.04 0.71
C ASN A 308 23.13 1.67 0.70
N TYR A 309 22.82 0.89 -0.33
CA TYR A 309 23.48 -0.37 -0.65
C TYR A 309 23.72 -0.49 -2.16
N PRO A 310 24.67 -1.35 -2.60
CA PRO A 310 24.77 -1.69 -4.02
C PRO A 310 23.47 -2.23 -4.58
N MET A 311 23.14 -1.86 -5.81
CA MET A 311 21.98 -2.44 -6.51
C MET A 311 22.14 -3.97 -6.57
N PRO A 312 21.04 -4.73 -6.39
CA PRO A 312 21.04 -6.17 -6.62
C PRO A 312 21.56 -6.49 -8.04
N THR A 313 22.49 -7.42 -8.15
CA THR A 313 22.97 -7.93 -9.44
C THR A 313 21.93 -8.90 -9.98
N LEU A 314 21.11 -8.46 -10.93
CA LEU A 314 19.98 -9.21 -11.45
C LEU A 314 19.98 -9.17 -12.99
N PRO A 315 19.33 -10.15 -13.64
CA PRO A 315 19.08 -10.09 -15.07
C PRO A 315 18.36 -8.78 -15.45
N ALA A 316 18.48 -8.38 -16.72
CA ALA A 316 17.73 -7.23 -17.21
C ALA A 316 16.22 -7.45 -17.01
N PRO A 317 15.49 -6.45 -16.50
CA PRO A 317 14.05 -6.60 -16.31
C PRO A 317 13.34 -6.78 -17.67
N PRO A 318 12.27 -7.57 -17.73
CA PRO A 318 11.52 -7.78 -18.97
C PRO A 318 10.84 -6.49 -19.47
N ARG A 319 10.60 -5.57 -18.56
CA ARG A 319 10.09 -4.21 -18.80
C ARG A 319 10.37 -3.31 -17.60
N GLN A 320 10.19 -2.03 -17.78
CA GLN A 320 10.20 -1.10 -16.67
C GLN A 320 8.87 -1.15 -15.90
N VAL A 321 8.94 -0.94 -14.59
CA VAL A 321 7.76 -0.78 -13.74
C VAL A 321 7.13 0.59 -13.95
N LYS A 322 5.81 0.68 -13.75
CA LYS A 322 5.09 1.95 -13.83
C LYS A 322 5.42 2.81 -12.61
N PRO A 323 5.60 4.12 -12.77
CA PRO A 323 5.77 5.01 -11.61
C PRO A 323 4.58 4.93 -10.65
N MET A 324 4.85 5.01 -9.34
CA MET A 324 3.80 5.04 -8.31
C MET A 324 3.27 6.46 -8.02
N ILE A 325 3.84 7.45 -8.69
CA ILE A 325 3.42 8.86 -8.66
C ILE A 325 3.12 9.32 -10.10
N GLY A 326 2.42 10.43 -10.23
CA GLY A 326 2.09 11.02 -11.54
C GLY A 326 0.65 11.48 -11.62
N THR A 327 0.15 11.57 -12.85
CA THR A 327 -1.22 11.99 -13.14
C THR A 327 -2.10 10.78 -13.42
N ASP A 328 -3.25 10.73 -12.76
CA ASP A 328 -4.35 9.83 -13.10
C ASP A 328 -5.54 10.66 -13.61
N THR A 329 -5.99 10.38 -14.82
CA THR A 329 -7.17 10.97 -15.46
C THR A 329 -8.39 10.07 -15.36
N PHE A 330 -8.27 8.95 -14.65
CA PHE A 330 -9.32 7.93 -14.51
C PHE A 330 -9.80 7.40 -15.87
N ALA A 331 -8.85 7.18 -16.78
CA ALA A 331 -9.13 6.65 -18.10
C ALA A 331 -9.65 5.21 -18.02
N GLY A 332 -10.52 4.84 -18.97
CA GLY A 332 -11.15 3.52 -19.04
C GLY A 332 -12.38 3.40 -18.14
N THR A 333 -12.62 2.20 -17.62
CA THR A 333 -13.88 1.86 -16.91
C THR A 333 -13.69 1.37 -15.47
N THR A 334 -12.44 1.33 -14.98
CA THR A 334 -12.10 0.87 -13.63
C THR A 334 -11.04 1.76 -12.99
N LEU A 335 -11.04 1.82 -11.67
CA LEU A 335 -9.96 2.47 -10.92
C LEU A 335 -8.66 1.68 -11.04
N GLY A 336 -7.55 2.40 -11.13
CA GLY A 336 -6.22 1.79 -11.03
C GLY A 336 -5.93 1.21 -9.64
N PRO A 337 -4.97 0.27 -9.52
CA PRO A 337 -4.68 -0.42 -8.27
C PRO A 337 -4.03 0.46 -7.18
N GLN A 338 -3.68 1.71 -7.49
CA GLN A 338 -3.20 2.70 -6.51
C GLN A 338 -4.32 3.27 -5.63
N TRP A 339 -5.58 3.05 -6.01
CA TRP A 339 -6.74 3.59 -5.32
C TRP A 339 -7.36 2.59 -4.35
N GLU A 340 -7.68 3.06 -3.15
CA GLU A 340 -8.39 2.30 -2.14
C GLU A 340 -9.45 3.19 -1.48
N TRP A 341 -10.65 2.66 -1.32
CA TRP A 341 -11.74 3.32 -0.62
C TRP A 341 -11.56 3.25 0.89
N ASN A 342 -11.97 4.29 1.58
CA ASN A 342 -12.13 4.25 3.04
C ASN A 342 -13.36 3.40 3.38
N HIS A 343 -13.17 2.12 3.72
CA HIS A 343 -14.16 1.03 3.77
C HIS A 343 -14.65 0.58 2.36
N ASN A 344 -15.58 -0.39 2.31
CA ASN A 344 -16.16 -0.79 1.04
C ASN A 344 -17.03 0.33 0.44
N PRO A 345 -16.90 0.64 -0.85
CA PRO A 345 -17.75 1.62 -1.49
C PRO A 345 -19.17 1.11 -1.72
N ASP A 346 -20.11 2.03 -1.81
CA ASP A 346 -21.38 1.80 -2.50
C ASP A 346 -21.14 1.94 -4.00
N THR A 347 -21.09 0.82 -4.70
CA THR A 347 -20.78 0.75 -6.13
C THR A 347 -21.82 1.40 -7.02
N SER A 348 -23.05 1.65 -6.52
CA SER A 348 -24.09 2.38 -7.23
C SER A 348 -23.89 3.90 -7.20
N LYS A 349 -22.92 4.40 -6.41
CA LYS A 349 -22.70 5.83 -6.15
C LYS A 349 -21.39 6.36 -6.74
N TYR A 350 -20.71 5.56 -7.55
CA TYR A 350 -19.61 6.05 -8.37
C TYR A 350 -19.58 5.34 -9.72
N SER A 351 -18.93 5.94 -10.68
CA SER A 351 -18.64 5.31 -11.97
C SER A 351 -17.31 5.84 -12.53
N VAL A 352 -16.61 4.97 -13.24
CA VAL A 352 -15.44 5.33 -14.03
C VAL A 352 -15.78 5.12 -15.50
N ASN A 353 -15.66 6.16 -16.30
CA ASN A 353 -15.88 6.13 -17.74
C ASN A 353 -15.13 7.32 -18.34
N ASP A 354 -13.83 7.13 -18.60
CA ASP A 354 -12.88 8.18 -18.99
C ASP A 354 -12.97 9.43 -18.10
N GLY A 355 -12.99 9.19 -16.80
CA GLY A 355 -13.18 10.13 -15.71
C GLY A 355 -13.90 9.46 -14.55
N LEU A 356 -13.76 9.96 -13.35
CA LEU A 356 -14.44 9.45 -12.17
C LEU A 356 -15.61 10.35 -11.79
N ARG A 357 -16.79 9.77 -11.63
CA ARG A 357 -17.96 10.45 -11.06
C ARG A 357 -18.21 9.94 -9.64
N LEU A 358 -18.27 10.85 -8.69
CA LEU A 358 -18.66 10.56 -7.30
C LEU A 358 -20.04 11.18 -7.03
N SER A 359 -21.05 10.31 -6.85
CA SER A 359 -22.35 10.70 -6.35
C SER A 359 -22.36 10.69 -4.83
N THR A 360 -23.18 11.54 -4.20
CA THR A 360 -23.34 11.50 -2.74
C THR A 360 -23.91 10.14 -2.32
N ALA A 361 -23.19 9.45 -1.42
CA ALA A 361 -23.55 8.11 -0.94
C ALA A 361 -24.08 8.13 0.50
N THR A 362 -23.86 9.20 1.25
CA THR A 362 -24.21 9.33 2.67
C THR A 362 -24.74 10.73 2.95
N VAL A 363 -25.75 10.83 3.81
CA VAL A 363 -26.19 12.08 4.42
C VAL A 363 -25.58 12.15 5.80
N THR A 364 -24.59 13.03 5.99
CA THR A 364 -23.82 13.18 7.24
C THR A 364 -23.11 14.52 7.30
N ASN A 365 -22.79 14.97 8.51
CA ASN A 365 -21.84 16.06 8.77
C ASN A 365 -20.43 15.56 9.12
N ASP A 366 -20.25 14.24 9.17
CA ASP A 366 -19.02 13.58 9.62
C ASP A 366 -18.32 12.90 8.44
N LEU A 367 -17.16 13.42 8.03
CA LEU A 367 -16.35 12.84 6.96
C LEU A 367 -15.95 11.39 7.27
N TYR A 368 -15.71 11.05 8.54
CA TYR A 368 -15.37 9.68 8.94
C TYR A 368 -16.52 8.69 8.74
N SER A 369 -17.75 9.18 8.60
CA SER A 369 -18.95 8.40 8.28
C SER A 369 -19.39 8.54 6.83
N ALA A 370 -18.67 9.33 6.01
CA ALA A 370 -18.96 9.53 4.61
C ALA A 370 -18.45 8.35 3.77
N ARG A 371 -19.37 7.53 3.25
CA ARG A 371 -19.04 6.43 2.34
C ARG A 371 -18.54 6.98 0.99
N ASN A 372 -17.75 6.19 0.28
CA ASN A 372 -17.14 6.55 -1.00
C ASN A 372 -16.12 7.70 -0.91
N THR A 373 -15.34 7.75 0.18
CA THR A 373 -14.10 8.52 0.21
C THR A 373 -12.98 7.70 -0.44
N LEU A 374 -12.50 8.17 -1.59
CA LEU A 374 -11.47 7.51 -2.37
C LEU A 374 -10.09 7.99 -1.91
N THR A 375 -9.19 7.06 -1.58
CA THR A 375 -7.90 7.42 -1.00
C THR A 375 -6.72 7.01 -1.86
N HIS A 376 -5.66 7.83 -1.79
CA HIS A 376 -4.35 7.56 -2.35
C HIS A 376 -3.28 7.69 -1.26
N ARG A 377 -2.29 6.79 -1.25
CA ARG A 377 -1.13 6.91 -0.36
C ARG A 377 -0.33 8.16 -0.69
N ILE A 378 0.31 8.74 0.33
CA ILE A 378 1.18 9.90 0.17
C ILE A 378 2.60 9.40 -0.11
N GLN A 379 3.24 9.99 -1.11
CA GLN A 379 4.66 9.77 -1.38
C GLN A 379 5.51 10.65 -0.46
N GLY A 380 6.40 10.06 0.28
CA GLY A 380 7.35 10.80 1.11
C GLY A 380 8.65 11.16 0.37
N PRO A 381 9.51 11.96 1.01
CA PRO A 381 9.33 12.62 2.31
C PRO A 381 8.34 13.78 2.28
N THR A 382 8.16 14.43 1.14
CA THR A 382 7.20 15.51 0.87
C THR A 382 6.56 15.32 -0.49
N SER A 383 5.30 15.60 -0.61
CA SER A 383 4.60 15.55 -1.90
C SER A 383 3.40 16.49 -1.96
N THR A 384 2.89 16.63 -3.17
CA THR A 384 1.73 17.45 -3.50
C THR A 384 0.68 16.57 -4.15
N GLY A 385 -0.51 16.48 -3.53
CA GLY A 385 -1.71 15.94 -4.14
C GLY A 385 -2.57 17.08 -4.69
N THR A 386 -3.00 17.00 -5.94
CA THR A 386 -3.92 17.97 -6.55
C THR A 386 -5.05 17.25 -7.25
N VAL A 387 -6.29 17.61 -6.93
CA VAL A 387 -7.49 17.06 -7.59
C VAL A 387 -8.20 18.16 -8.38
N ALA A 388 -8.61 17.85 -9.61
CA ALA A 388 -9.42 18.73 -10.45
C ALA A 388 -10.87 18.25 -10.44
N LEU A 389 -11.81 19.12 -10.07
CA LEU A 389 -13.22 18.83 -9.89
C LEU A 389 -14.10 19.67 -10.80
N ASP A 390 -15.15 19.05 -11.36
CA ASP A 390 -16.32 19.75 -11.91
C ASP A 390 -17.49 19.61 -10.94
N LEU A 391 -17.99 20.73 -10.48
CA LEU A 391 -18.98 20.89 -9.41
C LEU A 391 -20.41 21.09 -9.95
N SER A 392 -20.60 21.11 -11.28
CA SER A 392 -21.86 21.52 -11.93
C SER A 392 -23.08 20.68 -11.47
N ALA A 393 -22.85 19.43 -11.07
CA ALA A 393 -23.89 18.52 -10.61
C ALA A 393 -24.03 18.44 -9.07
N MET A 394 -23.33 19.26 -8.30
CA MET A 394 -23.55 19.38 -6.85
C MET A 394 -24.96 19.94 -6.58
N ARG A 395 -25.53 19.56 -5.44
CA ARG A 395 -26.77 20.11 -4.90
C ARG A 395 -26.53 20.86 -3.60
N ASP A 396 -27.49 21.68 -3.20
CA ASP A 396 -27.41 22.34 -1.89
C ASP A 396 -27.33 21.32 -0.77
N GLY A 397 -26.40 21.55 0.14
CA GLY A 397 -26.04 20.61 1.20
C GLY A 397 -24.89 19.68 0.85
N ASP A 398 -24.41 19.65 -0.38
CA ASP A 398 -23.26 18.81 -0.75
C ASP A 398 -21.92 19.40 -0.27
N ARG A 399 -21.01 18.50 0.07
CA ARG A 399 -19.62 18.78 0.48
C ARG A 399 -18.70 17.85 -0.32
N THR A 400 -17.71 18.45 -0.97
CA THR A 400 -16.70 17.72 -1.73
C THR A 400 -15.32 18.28 -1.47
N GLY A 401 -14.26 17.49 -1.61
CA GLY A 401 -12.92 18.01 -1.42
C GLY A 401 -11.80 17.01 -1.41
N LEU A 402 -10.66 17.49 -0.94
CA LEU A 402 -9.41 16.78 -0.74
C LEU A 402 -9.03 16.83 0.73
N ALA A 403 -9.00 15.70 1.39
CA ALA A 403 -8.64 15.56 2.80
C ALA A 403 -7.21 15.05 2.97
N MET A 404 -6.57 15.50 4.05
CA MET A 404 -5.51 14.77 4.75
C MET A 404 -6.21 13.85 5.74
N LEU A 405 -6.38 12.58 5.36
CA LEU A 405 -7.25 11.63 6.07
C LEU A 405 -6.45 10.72 6.99
N ARG A 406 -6.81 10.72 8.26
CA ARG A 406 -6.36 9.83 9.32
C ARG A 406 -7.30 9.99 10.54
N ASP A 407 -6.90 9.55 11.73
CA ASP A 407 -7.63 9.77 13.00
C ASP A 407 -7.75 11.24 13.44
N GLN A 408 -6.81 12.08 13.01
CA GLN A 408 -6.93 13.53 13.02
C GLN A 408 -6.83 14.02 11.57
N SER A 409 -7.82 14.76 11.12
CA SER A 409 -7.94 15.15 9.72
C SER A 409 -8.26 16.62 9.54
N ALA A 410 -7.91 17.11 8.36
CA ALA A 410 -8.36 18.40 7.83
C ALA A 410 -8.61 18.24 6.33
N TRP A 411 -9.40 19.14 5.75
CA TRP A 411 -9.67 19.11 4.32
C TRP A 411 -9.85 20.50 3.74
N ILE A 412 -9.51 20.62 2.47
CA ILE A 412 -9.92 21.70 1.61
C ILE A 412 -11.00 21.20 0.66
N GLY A 413 -12.03 22.01 0.42
CA GLY A 413 -13.12 21.55 -0.43
C GLY A 413 -14.11 22.63 -0.76
N VAL A 414 -15.24 22.22 -1.32
CA VAL A 414 -16.34 23.10 -1.71
C VAL A 414 -17.60 22.70 -0.96
N LYS A 415 -18.26 23.71 -0.41
CA LYS A 415 -19.62 23.65 0.11
C LYS A 415 -20.56 24.32 -0.88
N ARG A 416 -21.66 23.67 -1.22
CA ARG A 416 -22.76 24.29 -1.94
C ARG A 416 -23.95 24.48 -1.01
N ASP A 417 -24.37 25.75 -0.85
CA ASP A 417 -25.53 26.12 -0.03
C ASP A 417 -26.26 27.31 -0.70
N ASN A 418 -27.59 27.26 -0.74
CA ASN A 418 -28.46 28.27 -1.33
C ASN A 418 -28.02 28.69 -2.76
N GLY A 419 -27.68 27.69 -3.57
CA GLY A 419 -27.25 27.87 -4.95
C GLY A 419 -25.86 28.48 -5.14
N ARG A 420 -25.08 28.66 -4.05
CA ARG A 420 -23.75 29.27 -4.08
C ARG A 420 -22.67 28.29 -3.71
N TYR A 421 -21.50 28.42 -4.34
CA TYR A 421 -20.29 27.67 -4.03
C TYR A 421 -19.35 28.51 -3.17
N ARG A 422 -18.79 27.90 -2.14
CA ARG A 422 -17.68 28.45 -1.36
C ARG A 422 -16.57 27.42 -1.25
N VAL A 423 -15.35 27.84 -1.57
CA VAL A 423 -14.17 27.03 -1.22
C VAL A 423 -13.86 27.24 0.26
N VAL A 424 -13.61 26.17 1.00
CA VAL A 424 -13.44 26.22 2.44
C VAL A 424 -12.25 25.34 2.86
N MET A 425 -11.60 25.69 3.97
CA MET A 425 -10.74 24.80 4.73
C MET A 425 -11.42 24.45 6.05
N VAL A 426 -11.50 23.16 6.35
CA VAL A 426 -12.05 22.61 7.59
C VAL A 426 -10.94 21.86 8.33
N ASN A 427 -10.77 22.19 9.62
CA ASN A 427 -9.78 21.60 10.51
C ASN A 427 -10.44 21.06 11.78
N GLY A 428 -9.74 20.19 12.52
CA GLY A 428 -10.23 19.67 13.79
C GLY A 428 -11.19 18.49 13.68
N LEU A 429 -11.10 17.71 12.59
CA LEU A 429 -11.74 16.40 12.57
C LEU A 429 -10.91 15.45 13.43
N THR A 430 -11.57 14.75 14.36
CA THR A 430 -10.88 13.86 15.30
C THR A 430 -11.68 12.60 15.61
N MET A 431 -10.97 11.51 15.87
CA MET A 431 -11.50 10.28 16.46
C MET A 431 -10.81 10.00 17.80
N ASP A 432 -11.51 9.32 18.72
CA ASP A 432 -10.94 8.83 19.98
C ASP A 432 -10.16 7.51 19.77
N SER A 433 -9.63 6.95 20.86
CA SER A 433 -8.90 5.68 20.84
C SER A 433 -9.75 4.45 20.45
N GLY A 434 -11.06 4.58 20.47
CA GLY A 434 -12.03 3.58 19.98
C GLY A 434 -12.50 3.86 18.57
N TRP A 435 -11.88 4.81 17.88
CA TRP A 435 -12.17 5.23 16.51
C TRP A 435 -13.60 5.79 16.32
N ARG A 436 -14.15 6.38 17.38
CA ARG A 436 -15.42 7.11 17.33
C ARG A 436 -15.13 8.57 17.06
N THR A 437 -15.94 9.21 16.21
CA THR A 437 -15.82 10.65 15.92
C THR A 437 -16.05 11.47 17.17
N THR A 438 -15.09 12.31 17.50
CA THR A 438 -15.16 13.28 18.62
C THR A 438 -15.18 14.73 18.11
N GLY A 439 -14.82 14.95 16.85
CA GLY A 439 -14.89 16.24 16.20
C GLY A 439 -15.16 16.07 14.70
N THR A 440 -16.15 16.79 14.17
CA THR A 440 -16.50 16.82 12.75
C THR A 440 -15.83 17.94 11.98
N GLY A 441 -15.02 18.74 12.66
CA GLY A 441 -14.26 19.84 12.10
C GLY A 441 -14.98 21.19 12.15
N VAL A 442 -14.17 22.23 12.05
CA VAL A 442 -14.60 23.63 12.02
C VAL A 442 -14.04 24.29 10.76
N GLU A 443 -14.87 25.07 10.08
CA GLU A 443 -14.44 25.91 8.96
C GLU A 443 -13.54 27.03 9.50
N VAL A 444 -12.26 27.02 9.09
CA VAL A 444 -11.25 27.99 9.56
C VAL A 444 -10.91 29.04 8.52
N ALA A 445 -11.25 28.80 7.25
CA ALA A 445 -11.10 29.75 6.17
C ALA A 445 -12.10 29.48 5.05
N SER A 446 -12.51 30.51 4.34
CA SER A 446 -13.37 30.38 3.16
C SER A 446 -13.17 31.53 2.18
N ALA A 447 -13.55 31.28 0.92
CA ALA A 447 -13.68 32.27 -0.14
C ALA A 447 -14.88 31.94 -1.04
N ASN A 448 -15.48 32.94 -1.64
CA ASN A 448 -16.52 32.72 -2.64
C ASN A 448 -15.90 32.11 -3.90
N LEU A 449 -16.60 31.18 -4.49
CA LEU A 449 -16.19 30.52 -5.73
C LEU A 449 -17.15 30.89 -6.84
N SER A 450 -16.61 31.47 -7.91
CA SER A 450 -17.33 31.72 -9.16
C SER A 450 -17.03 30.55 -10.12
N GLY A 451 -18.08 30.04 -10.76
CA GLY A 451 -17.94 28.90 -11.68
C GLY A 451 -17.99 27.54 -10.99
N THR A 452 -17.83 26.51 -11.79
CA THR A 452 -18.05 25.11 -11.38
C THR A 452 -16.80 24.25 -11.51
N ARG A 453 -15.64 24.81 -11.85
CA ARG A 453 -14.36 24.08 -11.95
C ARG A 453 -13.40 24.59 -10.90
N ILE A 454 -12.73 23.65 -10.21
CA ILE A 454 -11.74 23.98 -9.19
C ILE A 454 -10.65 22.91 -9.13
N TRP A 455 -9.45 23.34 -8.83
CA TRP A 455 -8.33 22.47 -8.44
C TRP A 455 -8.07 22.68 -6.95
N LEU A 456 -8.09 21.61 -6.20
CA LEU A 456 -7.78 21.59 -4.78
C LEU A 456 -6.44 20.90 -4.58
N ARG A 457 -5.58 21.50 -3.76
CA ARG A 457 -4.21 21.03 -3.55
C ARG A 457 -3.88 20.91 -2.07
N ALA A 458 -3.19 19.82 -1.72
CA ALA A 458 -2.56 19.63 -0.43
C ALA A 458 -1.07 19.35 -0.61
N ASN A 459 -0.21 20.17 -0.01
CA ASN A 459 1.23 19.91 0.11
C ASN A 459 1.47 19.28 1.47
N ALA A 460 2.07 18.08 1.51
CA ALA A 460 2.26 17.31 2.73
C ALA A 460 3.75 17.04 3.00
N ASP A 461 4.20 17.35 4.20
CA ASP A 461 5.48 16.90 4.76
C ASP A 461 5.18 15.71 5.69
N ILE A 462 5.56 14.51 5.27
CA ILE A 462 5.33 13.27 6.03
C ILE A 462 6.62 12.66 6.58
N ARG A 463 7.69 13.44 6.68
CA ARG A 463 8.92 12.99 7.34
C ARG A 463 8.62 12.56 8.78
N PRO A 464 9.34 11.58 9.34
CA PRO A 464 9.14 11.16 10.73
C PRO A 464 9.28 12.32 11.73
N GLY A 465 8.50 12.27 12.78
CA GLY A 465 8.55 13.21 13.90
C GLY A 465 7.34 14.12 14.03
N SER A 466 7.32 14.94 15.07
CA SER A 466 6.27 15.89 15.38
C SER A 466 6.38 17.19 14.59
N GLY A 467 5.30 17.98 14.55
CA GLY A 467 5.27 19.30 13.96
C GLY A 467 5.27 19.33 12.42
N ARG A 468 5.15 18.19 11.76
CA ARG A 468 4.99 18.12 10.30
C ARG A 468 3.63 18.68 9.90
N GLN A 469 3.57 19.31 8.73
CA GLN A 469 2.37 20.01 8.32
C GLN A 469 1.94 19.66 6.90
N ALA A 470 0.62 19.73 6.68
CA ALA A 470 0.04 19.89 5.38
C ALA A 470 -0.46 21.33 5.21
N ARG A 471 -0.39 21.85 3.97
CA ARG A 471 -0.87 23.18 3.59
C ARG A 471 -1.80 23.04 2.41
N PHE A 472 -2.89 23.82 2.43
CA PHE A 472 -3.93 23.74 1.42
C PHE A 472 -3.95 24.99 0.55
N SER A 473 -4.26 24.78 -0.72
CA SER A 473 -4.48 25.85 -1.70
C SER A 473 -5.49 25.42 -2.76
N TYR A 474 -6.07 26.37 -3.46
CA TYR A 474 -7.00 26.13 -4.56
C TYR A 474 -6.67 27.01 -5.76
N SER A 475 -7.18 26.60 -6.92
CA SER A 475 -7.08 27.34 -8.17
C SER A 475 -8.37 27.20 -8.97
N THR A 476 -8.72 28.23 -9.75
CA THR A 476 -9.82 28.22 -10.72
C THR A 476 -9.36 28.07 -12.16
N ASP A 477 -8.05 28.13 -12.39
CA ASP A 477 -7.42 28.00 -13.72
C ASP A 477 -6.46 26.80 -13.82
N GLY A 478 -6.18 26.13 -12.69
CA GLY A 478 -5.25 25.00 -12.59
C GLY A 478 -3.77 25.39 -12.59
N VAL A 479 -3.45 26.67 -12.67
CA VAL A 479 -2.08 27.20 -12.75
C VAL A 479 -1.74 28.05 -11.53
N ASN A 480 -2.57 29.04 -11.23
CA ASN A 480 -2.36 29.97 -10.14
C ASN A 480 -3.09 29.50 -8.89
N PHE A 481 -2.33 29.12 -7.86
CA PHE A 481 -2.89 28.59 -6.61
C PHE A 481 -2.86 29.63 -5.49
N THR A 482 -4.01 29.81 -4.85
CA THR A 482 -4.19 30.66 -3.68
C THR A 482 -4.22 29.80 -2.41
N SER A 483 -3.37 30.12 -1.44
CA SER A 483 -3.39 29.44 -0.13
C SER A 483 -4.70 29.71 0.59
N LEU A 484 -5.23 28.71 1.30
CA LEU A 484 -6.45 28.80 2.08
C LEU A 484 -6.24 28.22 3.48
N GLY A 485 -6.46 29.07 4.48
CA GLY A 485 -6.31 28.71 5.88
C GLY A 485 -4.87 28.61 6.34
N THR A 486 -4.69 28.03 7.53
CA THR A 486 -3.38 27.81 8.17
C THR A 486 -2.86 26.41 7.89
N GLY A 487 -1.59 26.14 8.24
CA GLY A 487 -1.05 24.79 8.17
C GLY A 487 -1.80 23.84 9.12
N PHE A 488 -2.04 22.63 8.65
CA PHE A 488 -2.58 21.53 9.45
C PHE A 488 -1.43 20.68 9.97
N THR A 489 -1.31 20.56 11.30
CA THR A 489 -0.27 19.73 11.92
C THR A 489 -0.69 18.27 11.87
N LEU A 490 0.15 17.45 11.23
CA LEU A 490 -0.05 16.01 11.11
C LEU A 490 0.33 15.34 12.43
N THR A 491 -0.53 14.47 12.96
CA THR A 491 -0.20 13.66 14.13
C THR A 491 0.80 12.56 13.78
N ASN A 492 1.82 12.40 14.62
CA ASN A 492 2.78 11.30 14.51
C ASN A 492 2.47 10.13 15.47
N ALA A 493 1.31 10.10 16.08
CA ALA A 493 0.86 9.01 16.94
C ALA A 493 0.76 7.70 16.14
N TRP A 494 1.29 6.61 16.69
CA TRP A 494 1.38 5.32 15.98
C TRP A 494 0.10 4.48 16.05
N GLN A 495 -0.78 4.76 16.99
CA GLN A 495 -1.91 3.89 17.36
C GLN A 495 -2.92 3.63 16.24
N PHE A 496 -2.95 4.49 15.22
CA PHE A 496 -3.75 4.26 14.02
C PHE A 496 -3.09 3.25 13.06
N PHE A 497 -1.84 2.88 13.27
CA PHE A 497 -1.01 1.94 12.51
C PHE A 497 -0.76 2.31 11.05
N MET A 498 -1.48 3.25 10.49
CA MET A 498 -1.34 3.70 9.09
C MET A 498 -0.94 5.16 9.03
N GLY A 499 -0.28 5.55 7.95
CA GLY A 499 0.04 6.93 7.62
C GLY A 499 -1.17 7.71 7.11
N TYR A 500 -0.98 9.02 6.95
CA TYR A 500 -1.95 9.86 6.27
C TYR A 500 -2.16 9.44 4.82
N ARG A 501 -3.37 9.68 4.33
CA ARG A 501 -3.72 9.55 2.92
C ARG A 501 -4.36 10.82 2.38
N PHE A 502 -4.17 11.07 1.09
CA PHE A 502 -5.06 11.97 0.36
C PHE A 502 -6.41 11.27 0.20
N GLY A 503 -7.49 11.97 0.57
CA GLY A 503 -8.87 11.45 0.45
C GLY A 503 -9.72 12.37 -0.40
N VAL A 504 -10.23 11.87 -1.52
CA VAL A 504 -11.20 12.57 -2.37
C VAL A 504 -12.59 12.12 -1.97
N PHE A 505 -13.46 13.06 -1.63
CA PHE A 505 -14.77 12.75 -1.08
C PHE A 505 -15.89 13.61 -1.70
N ASN A 506 -17.11 13.08 -1.63
CA ASN A 506 -18.34 13.82 -1.93
C ASN A 506 -19.49 13.25 -1.10
N HIS A 507 -20.03 14.03 -0.17
CA HIS A 507 -21.17 13.62 0.65
C HIS A 507 -22.22 14.74 0.76
N ALA A 508 -23.42 14.39 1.17
CA ALA A 508 -24.51 15.31 1.40
C ALA A 508 -24.69 15.57 2.89
N THR A 509 -25.15 16.78 3.25
CA THR A 509 -25.59 17.10 4.61
C THR A 509 -27.09 17.18 4.76
N GLN A 510 -27.84 17.18 3.64
CA GLN A 510 -29.30 17.32 3.60
C GLN A 510 -29.96 16.14 2.88
N ALA A 511 -29.69 15.97 1.59
CA ALA A 511 -30.31 14.93 0.78
C ALA A 511 -29.35 14.41 -0.29
N LEU A 512 -29.43 13.13 -0.60
CA LEU A 512 -28.66 12.51 -1.69
C LEU A 512 -29.12 13.03 -3.07
N GLY A 513 -28.26 12.84 -4.06
CA GLY A 513 -28.59 13.07 -5.49
C GLY A 513 -27.68 14.06 -6.18
N GLY A 514 -26.75 14.72 -5.46
CA GLY A 514 -25.69 15.48 -6.09
C GLY A 514 -24.49 14.61 -6.46
N SER A 515 -23.64 15.12 -7.34
CA SER A 515 -22.41 14.46 -7.76
C SER A 515 -21.34 15.47 -8.20
N VAL A 516 -20.10 15.00 -8.22
CA VAL A 516 -18.96 15.71 -8.81
C VAL A 516 -18.26 14.84 -9.82
N ALA A 517 -17.67 15.45 -10.84
CA ALA A 517 -16.73 14.76 -11.71
C ALA A 517 -15.30 15.05 -11.24
N VAL A 518 -14.56 14.00 -10.96
CA VAL A 518 -13.12 14.05 -10.67
C VAL A 518 -12.41 13.86 -12.00
N GLN A 519 -11.85 14.92 -12.55
CA GLN A 519 -11.28 14.92 -13.90
C GLN A 519 -9.84 14.40 -13.91
N ARG A 520 -9.09 14.67 -12.85
CA ARG A 520 -7.72 14.17 -12.68
C ARG A 520 -7.27 14.30 -11.22
N PHE A 521 -6.30 13.47 -10.89
CA PHE A 521 -5.53 13.55 -9.67
C PHE A 521 -4.04 13.55 -10.02
N ASP A 522 -3.30 14.50 -9.49
CA ASP A 522 -1.85 14.60 -9.66
C ASP A 522 -1.16 14.34 -8.33
N LEU A 523 -0.23 13.40 -8.30
CA LEU A 523 0.70 13.20 -7.20
C LEU A 523 2.11 13.50 -7.70
N THR A 524 2.70 14.55 -7.15
CA THR A 524 4.04 15.01 -7.52
C THR A 524 4.94 15.15 -6.31
N THR A 525 6.24 14.97 -6.51
CA THR A 525 7.29 15.27 -5.53
C THR A 525 8.07 16.51 -5.98
N PRO A 526 8.73 17.23 -5.07
CA PRO A 526 9.59 18.38 -5.39
C PRO A 526 10.69 18.06 -6.38
#